data_1dc6f2c04f053b32036ed8641bebf875
#
_entry.id   1dc6f2c04f053b32036ed8641bebf875
#
_cell.length_a   1.000
_cell.length_b   1.000
_cell.length_c   1.000
_cell.angle_alpha   90.00
_cell.angle_beta   90.00
_cell.angle_gamma   90.00
#
_symmetry.space_group_name_H-M   'P 1'
#
loop_
_entity.id
_entity.type
_entity.pdbx_description
1 polymer ?
#
loop_
_entity_poly.entity_id
_entity_poly.type
_entity_poly.pdbx_seq_one_letter_code
_entity_poly.pdbx_strand_id
1 'polypeptide(L)'
;MNTKKYLKYSILPLALMLGGLAFTACTDDIEGGKPVDEGAYDAVKRVDGMLLDVTSNKNESVIELRSDKHQTEVFFRLTKAPQKGVDVKIEMDPAYLETYNAEHGTEFELFPAANVAIDREGKLLLAPDEIRSVGVGVTLAAGSELQEGTTYLLPLKATSSTEGITLSEKAQHAVYLVKDLRAQGDAYKGPDAVRNVCYFEVNDTNPLNALEFVLKD
;
A
#
# COMPACT_ATOMS: atom_id res chain seq x y z
N MET A 1 -49.52 -26.97 53.81
CA MET A 1 -48.17 -27.51 53.47
C MET A 1 -47.40 -26.34 52.85
N ASN A 2 -46.39 -25.84 53.54
CA ASN A 2 -45.80 -24.51 53.36
C ASN A 2 -44.66 -24.52 52.30
N THR A 3 -44.95 -24.23 51.08
CA THR A 3 -43.99 -24.14 49.97
C THR A 3 -43.10 -22.88 49.98
N LYS A 4 -43.30 -21.96 50.94
CA LYS A 4 -42.52 -20.71 51.05
C LYS A 4 -41.15 -20.83 51.73
N LYS A 5 -40.84 -21.94 52.35
CA LYS A 5 -39.56 -22.13 53.07
C LYS A 5 -38.40 -22.59 52.23
N TYR A 6 -38.62 -23.19 51.07
CA TYR A 6 -37.54 -23.74 50.23
C TYR A 6 -36.96 -22.73 49.24
N LEU A 7 -37.69 -21.66 48.96
CA LEU A 7 -37.21 -20.64 48.01
C LEU A 7 -36.13 -19.72 48.57
N LYS A 8 -36.06 -19.60 49.90
CA LYS A 8 -35.08 -18.68 50.53
C LYS A 8 -33.68 -19.24 50.61
N TYR A 9 -33.49 -20.56 50.47
CA TYR A 9 -32.16 -21.17 50.56
C TYR A 9 -31.54 -21.47 49.20
N SER A 10 -32.31 -21.43 48.12
CA SER A 10 -31.80 -21.75 46.77
C SER A 10 -31.18 -20.53 46.06
N ILE A 11 -31.54 -19.32 46.47
CA ILE A 11 -31.02 -18.10 45.77
C ILE A 11 -29.68 -17.67 46.33
N LEU A 12 -29.42 -17.93 47.62
CA LEU A 12 -28.18 -17.48 48.28
C LEU A 12 -26.91 -18.15 47.76
N PRO A 13 -26.87 -19.50 47.53
CA PRO A 13 -25.70 -20.12 46.97
C PRO A 13 -25.48 -19.81 45.48
N LEU A 14 -26.55 -19.52 44.75
CA LEU A 14 -26.44 -19.11 43.34
C LEU A 14 -25.88 -17.69 43.17
N ALA A 15 -26.24 -16.78 44.08
CA ALA A 15 -25.67 -15.42 44.08
C ALA A 15 -24.20 -15.39 44.50
N LEU A 16 -23.78 -16.31 45.39
CA LEU A 16 -22.36 -16.44 45.76
C LEU A 16 -21.51 -17.09 44.66
N MET A 17 -22.08 -17.98 43.86
CA MET A 17 -21.37 -18.57 42.71
C MET A 17 -21.24 -17.61 41.56
N LEU A 18 -22.22 -16.75 41.32
CA LEU A 18 -22.13 -15.70 40.28
C LEU A 18 -21.24 -14.52 40.68
N GLY A 19 -21.14 -14.21 41.97
CA GLY A 19 -20.24 -13.21 42.48
C GLY A 19 -18.75 -13.63 42.49
N GLY A 20 -18.49 -14.94 42.66
CA GLY A 20 -17.14 -15.49 42.67
C GLY A 20 -16.49 -15.54 41.29
N LEU A 21 -17.27 -15.67 40.24
CA LEU A 21 -16.74 -15.70 38.85
C LEU A 21 -16.41 -14.32 38.29
N ALA A 22 -16.97 -13.25 38.87
CA ALA A 22 -16.69 -11.88 38.41
C ALA A 22 -15.40 -11.29 38.99
N PHE A 23 -14.88 -11.86 40.07
CA PHE A 23 -13.65 -11.33 40.70
C PHE A 23 -12.38 -12.07 40.33
N THR A 24 -12.47 -13.25 39.71
CA THR A 24 -11.26 -13.97 39.26
C THR A 24 -10.71 -13.47 37.91
N ALA A 25 -11.48 -12.67 37.16
CA ALA A 25 -11.03 -12.11 35.89
C ALA A 25 -10.17 -10.85 36.02
N CYS A 26 -10.10 -10.24 37.20
CA CYS A 26 -9.33 -9.00 37.41
C CYS A 26 -8.14 -9.14 38.35
N THR A 27 -7.94 -10.31 38.96
CA THR A 27 -6.84 -10.48 39.94
C THR A 27 -5.58 -11.08 39.34
N ASP A 28 -5.66 -11.70 38.15
CA ASP A 28 -4.45 -12.24 37.51
C ASP A 28 -3.58 -11.16 36.85
N ASP A 29 -4.14 -9.96 36.65
CA ASP A 29 -3.37 -8.85 36.08
C ASP A 29 -2.68 -7.97 37.17
N ILE A 30 -2.94 -8.24 38.47
CA ILE A 30 -2.38 -7.44 39.56
C ILE A 30 -1.41 -8.25 40.42
N GLU A 31 -1.53 -9.58 40.44
CA GLU A 31 -0.59 -10.41 41.18
C GLU A 31 0.51 -10.98 40.26
N GLY A 32 1.55 -10.34 40.31
CA GLY A 32 2.77 -10.68 39.67
C GLY A 32 3.06 -9.66 38.61
N GLY A 33 3.74 -8.61 39.04
CA GLY A 33 4.47 -7.76 38.14
C GLY A 33 5.39 -8.63 37.27
N LYS A 34 4.80 -9.34 36.29
CA LYS A 34 5.57 -9.67 35.12
C LYS A 34 6.04 -8.31 34.63
N PRO A 35 7.33 -8.06 34.62
CA PRO A 35 7.83 -6.83 34.04
C PRO A 35 7.12 -6.71 32.71
N VAL A 36 6.40 -5.60 32.52
CA VAL A 36 5.83 -5.23 31.22
C VAL A 36 6.96 -5.53 30.25
N ASP A 37 6.68 -6.36 29.28
CA ASP A 37 7.69 -6.76 28.32
C ASP A 37 8.33 -5.47 27.80
N GLU A 38 9.57 -5.19 28.23
CA GLU A 38 10.28 -3.99 27.80
C GLU A 38 10.34 -3.92 26.28
N GLY A 39 10.33 -5.08 25.58
CA GLY A 39 10.19 -5.18 24.14
C GLY A 39 8.88 -4.61 23.61
N ALA A 40 7.77 -4.73 24.34
CA ALA A 40 6.51 -4.07 23.95
C ALA A 40 6.61 -2.54 24.10
N TYR A 41 7.33 -2.06 25.12
CA TYR A 41 7.61 -0.63 25.28
C TYR A 41 8.59 -0.12 24.22
N ASP A 42 9.55 -0.92 23.82
CA ASP A 42 10.46 -0.58 22.74
C ASP A 42 9.74 -0.51 21.40
N ALA A 43 8.75 -1.38 21.16
CA ALA A 43 7.89 -1.29 19.98
C ALA A 43 7.10 0.02 19.93
N VAL A 44 6.66 0.56 21.07
CA VAL A 44 5.99 1.87 21.15
C VAL A 44 6.95 3.03 20.92
N LYS A 45 8.22 2.87 21.26
CA LYS A 45 9.26 3.88 21.02
C LYS A 45 9.80 3.83 19.59
N ARG A 46 9.64 2.69 18.94
CA ARG A 46 10.14 2.45 17.59
C ARG A 46 9.42 3.36 16.60
N VAL A 47 10.18 3.98 15.72
CA VAL A 47 9.65 4.76 14.60
C VAL A 47 9.79 3.93 13.35
N ASP A 48 8.67 3.43 12.88
CA ASP A 48 8.63 2.63 11.66
C ASP A 48 8.36 3.52 10.45
N GLY A 49 9.07 3.25 9.37
CA GLY A 49 8.92 3.93 8.10
C GLY A 49 8.35 3.02 7.02
N MET A 50 7.57 3.60 6.14
CA MET A 50 6.98 2.92 4.99
C MET A 50 7.06 3.77 3.73
N LEU A 51 7.31 3.12 2.60
CA LEU A 51 7.29 3.72 1.28
C LEU A 51 5.93 3.50 0.62
N LEU A 52 5.30 4.57 0.13
CA LEU A 52 3.94 4.54 -0.41
C LEU A 52 3.86 5.32 -1.73
N ASP A 53 3.03 4.85 -2.63
CA ASP A 53 2.61 5.59 -3.81
C ASP A 53 1.70 6.77 -3.42
N VAL A 54 1.91 7.93 -4.02
CA VAL A 54 1.20 9.18 -3.66
C VAL A 54 -0.29 9.09 -4.03
N THR A 55 -0.61 8.48 -5.16
CA THR A 55 -1.97 8.43 -5.68
C THR A 55 -2.83 7.41 -4.94
N SER A 56 -2.31 6.19 -4.76
CA SER A 56 -3.05 5.11 -4.12
C SER A 56 -2.96 5.13 -2.59
N ASN A 57 -1.94 5.78 -2.03
CA ASN A 57 -1.56 5.72 -0.61
C ASN A 57 -1.30 4.28 -0.13
N LYS A 58 -0.76 3.44 -1.03
CA LYS A 58 -0.43 2.04 -0.79
C LYS A 58 1.02 1.77 -1.16
N ASN A 59 1.55 0.69 -0.63
CA ASN A 59 2.88 0.20 -1.00
C ASN A 59 2.87 -0.73 -2.22
N GLU A 60 1.69 -1.05 -2.75
CA GLU A 60 1.52 -1.81 -3.99
C GLU A 60 0.47 -1.14 -4.88
N SER A 61 0.80 -0.98 -6.15
CA SER A 61 -0.06 -0.32 -7.14
C SER A 61 0.12 -0.92 -8.53
N VAL A 62 -0.91 -0.84 -9.35
CA VAL A 62 -0.87 -1.25 -10.76
C VAL A 62 -0.70 -0.02 -11.62
N ILE A 63 0.26 -0.07 -12.55
CA ILE A 63 0.48 0.95 -13.57
C ILE A 63 0.16 0.35 -14.94
N GLU A 64 -0.69 1.01 -15.68
CA GLU A 64 -0.98 0.70 -17.08
C GLU A 64 -0.23 1.68 -17.98
N LEU A 65 0.80 1.19 -18.68
CA LEU A 65 1.54 1.98 -19.67
C LEU A 65 0.73 2.05 -20.96
N ARG A 66 -0.03 3.12 -21.11
CA ARG A 66 -0.84 3.40 -22.34
C ARG A 66 -0.15 4.37 -23.29
N SER A 67 1.00 4.91 -22.90
CA SER A 67 1.82 5.83 -23.68
C SER A 67 3.30 5.55 -23.43
N ASP A 68 4.17 6.22 -24.18
CA ASP A 68 5.63 6.04 -24.10
C ASP A 68 6.22 6.41 -22.75
N LYS A 69 5.48 7.15 -21.92
CA LYS A 69 5.92 7.54 -20.58
C LYS A 69 4.75 7.56 -19.61
N HIS A 70 5.01 7.11 -18.40
CA HIS A 70 4.11 7.23 -17.26
C HIS A 70 4.86 7.86 -16.11
N GLN A 71 4.21 8.75 -15.35
CA GLN A 71 4.78 9.38 -14.17
C GLN A 71 3.92 9.06 -12.96
N THR A 72 4.59 8.66 -11.90
CA THR A 72 4.01 8.51 -10.58
C THR A 72 4.92 9.15 -9.53
N GLU A 73 4.49 9.21 -8.30
CA GLU A 73 5.27 9.73 -7.19
C GLU A 73 5.21 8.77 -6.01
N VAL A 74 6.33 8.64 -5.32
CA VAL A 74 6.43 7.91 -4.06
C VAL A 74 6.78 8.87 -2.93
N PHE A 75 6.28 8.58 -1.74
CA PHE A 75 6.62 9.31 -0.52
C PHE A 75 6.93 8.35 0.62
N PHE A 76 7.65 8.84 1.59
CA PHE A 76 7.99 8.11 2.79
C PHE A 76 7.14 8.61 3.96
N ARG A 77 6.57 7.67 4.72
CA ARG A 77 5.74 7.98 5.88
C ARG A 77 6.28 7.30 7.12
N LEU A 78 6.32 8.02 8.22
CA LEU A 78 6.64 7.51 9.54
C LEU A 78 5.39 7.27 10.38
N THR A 79 5.46 6.32 11.28
CA THR A 79 4.39 6.06 12.27
C THR A 79 4.34 7.12 13.36
N LYS A 80 5.45 7.83 13.58
CA LYS A 80 5.59 8.88 14.58
C LYS A 80 6.46 10.01 14.01
N ALA A 81 6.14 11.23 14.38
CA ALA A 81 6.94 12.40 14.01
C ALA A 81 8.35 12.34 14.65
N PRO A 82 9.40 12.48 13.84
CA PRO A 82 10.78 12.48 14.33
C PRO A 82 11.14 13.86 14.92
N GLN A 83 12.00 13.86 15.93
CA GLN A 83 12.51 15.13 16.49
C GLN A 83 13.58 15.80 15.61
N LYS A 84 14.19 15.06 14.72
CA LYS A 84 15.23 15.52 13.79
C LYS A 84 14.83 15.16 12.37
N GLY A 85 15.38 15.87 11.40
CA GLY A 85 15.21 15.54 10.01
C GLY A 85 15.62 14.10 9.71
N VAL A 86 14.87 13.45 8.80
CA VAL A 86 15.13 12.06 8.39
C VAL A 86 15.50 12.05 6.91
N ASP A 87 16.67 11.46 6.64
CA ASP A 87 17.17 11.25 5.28
C ASP A 87 16.80 9.83 4.83
N VAL A 88 16.10 9.74 3.72
CA VAL A 88 15.73 8.47 3.09
C VAL A 88 16.17 8.52 1.64
N LYS A 89 16.70 7.41 1.15
CA LYS A 89 17.00 7.19 -0.27
C LYS A 89 16.12 6.09 -0.80
N ILE A 90 15.54 6.30 -1.98
CA ILE A 90 14.86 5.25 -2.73
C ILE A 90 15.68 4.83 -3.93
N GLU A 91 15.66 3.55 -4.20
CA GLU A 91 16.30 2.95 -5.36
C GLU A 91 15.53 1.70 -5.80
N MET A 92 15.75 1.27 -7.04
CA MET A 92 15.19 0.02 -7.52
C MET A 92 15.89 -1.15 -6.82
N ASP A 93 15.13 -2.15 -6.37
CA ASP A 93 15.64 -3.36 -5.71
C ASP A 93 15.34 -4.63 -6.54
N PRO A 94 16.18 -4.95 -7.54
CA PRO A 94 15.96 -6.12 -8.38
C PRO A 94 15.95 -7.44 -7.61
N ALA A 95 16.63 -7.51 -6.46
CA ALA A 95 16.71 -8.72 -5.64
C ALA A 95 15.36 -9.09 -5.01
N TYR A 96 14.45 -8.12 -4.86
CA TYR A 96 13.13 -8.36 -4.30
C TYR A 96 12.20 -9.16 -5.23
N LEU A 97 12.51 -9.26 -6.53
CA LEU A 97 11.69 -9.98 -7.53
C LEU A 97 11.43 -11.42 -7.13
N GLU A 98 12.48 -12.16 -6.78
CA GLU A 98 12.38 -13.58 -6.41
C GLU A 98 11.53 -13.75 -5.14
N THR A 99 11.74 -12.90 -4.14
CA THR A 99 10.97 -12.90 -2.90
C THR A 99 9.49 -12.64 -3.18
N TYR A 100 9.20 -11.60 -3.96
CA TYR A 100 7.82 -11.25 -4.31
C TYR A 100 7.12 -12.37 -5.07
N ASN A 101 7.76 -12.93 -6.11
CA ASN A 101 7.19 -14.02 -6.89
C ASN A 101 6.93 -15.27 -6.03
N ALA A 102 7.84 -15.60 -5.12
CA ALA A 102 7.67 -16.73 -4.20
C ALA A 102 6.51 -16.52 -3.20
N GLU A 103 6.39 -15.32 -2.65
CA GLU A 103 5.33 -14.98 -1.68
C GLU A 103 3.94 -14.95 -2.31
N HIS A 104 3.82 -14.54 -3.57
CA HIS A 104 2.54 -14.35 -4.27
C HIS A 104 2.20 -15.48 -5.24
N GLY A 105 3.12 -16.44 -5.47
CA GLY A 105 2.94 -17.53 -6.42
C GLY A 105 2.84 -17.01 -7.87
N THR A 106 3.62 -15.98 -8.21
CA THR A 106 3.64 -15.33 -9.52
C THR A 106 4.97 -15.60 -10.23
N GLU A 107 5.02 -15.29 -11.53
CA GLU A 107 6.19 -15.41 -12.38
C GLU A 107 6.43 -14.07 -13.13
N PHE A 108 6.34 -12.96 -12.41
CA PHE A 108 6.59 -11.65 -13.01
C PHE A 108 8.04 -11.50 -13.41
N GLU A 109 8.27 -10.74 -14.47
CA GLU A 109 9.58 -10.29 -14.89
C GLU A 109 9.93 -8.94 -14.28
N LEU A 110 11.22 -8.65 -14.15
CA LEU A 110 11.66 -7.36 -13.64
C LEU A 110 11.44 -6.26 -14.70
N PHE A 111 10.87 -5.14 -14.31
CA PHE A 111 10.80 -3.97 -15.18
C PHE A 111 12.23 -3.47 -15.47
N PRO A 112 12.58 -3.17 -16.74
CA PRO A 112 13.95 -2.79 -17.10
C PRO A 112 14.42 -1.53 -16.37
N ALA A 113 15.53 -1.61 -15.66
CA ALA A 113 16.08 -0.50 -14.89
C ALA A 113 16.45 0.72 -15.76
N ALA A 114 16.84 0.49 -17.01
CA ALA A 114 17.15 1.56 -17.96
C ALA A 114 15.93 2.45 -18.29
N ASN A 115 14.73 1.93 -18.05
CA ASN A 115 13.47 2.60 -18.32
C ASN A 115 12.87 3.31 -17.09
N VAL A 116 13.60 3.31 -15.98
CA VAL A 116 13.18 3.96 -14.73
C VAL A 116 14.05 5.18 -14.46
N ALA A 117 13.43 6.34 -14.33
CA ALA A 117 14.11 7.54 -13.86
C ALA A 117 13.47 7.99 -12.54
N ILE A 118 14.30 8.18 -11.52
CA ILE A 118 13.88 8.63 -10.20
C ILE A 118 14.44 10.03 -9.98
N ASP A 119 13.54 10.99 -9.71
CA ASP A 119 13.92 12.39 -9.50
C ASP A 119 14.79 12.56 -8.24
N ARG A 120 15.56 13.62 -8.20
CA ARG A 120 16.39 13.99 -7.04
C ARG A 120 17.33 12.88 -6.55
N GLU A 121 17.77 12.01 -7.45
CA GLU A 121 18.59 10.84 -7.11
C GLU A 121 17.93 9.93 -6.05
N GLY A 122 16.61 9.94 -5.97
CA GLY A 122 15.83 9.18 -5.00
C GLY A 122 15.83 9.74 -3.58
N LYS A 123 16.29 10.99 -3.37
CA LYS A 123 16.35 11.58 -2.02
C LYS A 123 15.00 12.07 -1.55
N LEU A 124 14.55 11.52 -0.44
CA LEU A 124 13.37 11.91 0.32
C LEU A 124 13.82 12.52 1.65
N LEU A 125 13.38 13.71 1.94
CA LEU A 125 13.68 14.41 3.18
C LEU A 125 12.40 14.62 3.97
N LEU A 126 12.42 14.28 5.25
CA LEU A 126 11.38 14.64 6.20
C LEU A 126 11.94 15.69 7.14
N ALA A 127 11.20 16.78 7.29
CA ALA A 127 11.53 17.78 8.29
C ALA A 127 11.22 17.26 9.72
N PRO A 128 11.84 17.87 10.75
CA PRO A 128 11.41 17.61 12.11
C PRO A 128 9.92 17.82 12.29
N ASP A 129 9.30 17.01 13.14
CA ASP A 129 7.86 17.02 13.45
C ASP A 129 6.91 16.67 12.28
N GLU A 130 7.43 16.31 11.12
CA GLU A 130 6.63 15.81 9.99
C GLU A 130 6.65 14.28 9.94
N ILE A 131 5.50 13.69 9.61
CA ILE A 131 5.36 12.23 9.46
C ILE A 131 5.36 11.80 7.99
N ARG A 132 5.42 12.74 7.04
CA ARG A 132 5.37 12.48 5.61
C ARG A 132 6.38 13.33 4.86
N SER A 133 7.14 12.70 3.99
CA SER A 133 8.03 13.42 3.07
C SER A 133 7.26 14.07 1.92
N VAL A 134 7.90 15.03 1.26
CA VAL A 134 7.51 15.43 -0.10
C VAL A 134 7.71 14.23 -1.03
N GLY A 135 6.82 14.05 -1.99
CA GLY A 135 6.92 12.99 -2.98
C GLY A 135 8.16 13.15 -3.88
N VAL A 136 8.69 12.03 -4.34
CA VAL A 136 9.72 11.94 -5.37
C VAL A 136 9.11 11.35 -6.62
N GLY A 137 9.27 12.03 -7.76
CA GLY A 137 8.79 11.57 -9.05
C GLY A 137 9.53 10.32 -9.51
N VAL A 138 8.77 9.38 -10.05
CA VAL A 138 9.26 8.17 -10.72
C VAL A 138 8.66 8.15 -12.11
N THR A 139 9.54 8.24 -13.11
CA THR A 139 9.15 8.18 -14.52
C THR A 139 9.48 6.82 -15.08
N LEU A 140 8.49 6.19 -15.68
CA LEU A 140 8.62 4.93 -16.41
C LEU A 140 8.59 5.22 -17.89
N ALA A 141 9.60 4.78 -18.62
CA ALA A 141 9.63 4.83 -20.07
C ALA A 141 9.25 3.46 -20.65
N ALA A 142 8.43 3.46 -21.65
CA ALA A 142 8.12 2.24 -22.36
C ALA A 142 9.17 1.97 -23.43
N GLY A 143 10.06 1.05 -23.16
CA GLY A 143 11.07 0.58 -24.13
C GLY A 143 10.51 -0.42 -25.14
N SER A 144 11.28 -0.68 -26.19
CA SER A 144 10.93 -1.69 -27.20
C SER A 144 11.11 -3.14 -26.70
N GLU A 145 11.78 -3.31 -25.58
CA GLU A 145 12.01 -4.61 -24.91
C GLU A 145 10.79 -5.08 -24.11
N LEU A 146 9.83 -4.21 -23.81
CA LEU A 146 8.61 -4.59 -23.13
C LEU A 146 7.71 -5.40 -24.07
N GLN A 147 7.18 -6.49 -23.55
CA GLN A 147 6.27 -7.37 -24.30
C GLN A 147 4.82 -7.07 -23.92
N GLU A 148 3.98 -6.91 -24.91
CA GLU A 148 2.55 -6.72 -24.72
C GLU A 148 1.93 -7.89 -23.93
N GLY A 149 1.06 -7.57 -23.00
CA GLY A 149 0.39 -8.57 -22.16
C GLY A 149 1.22 -9.11 -21.00
N THR A 150 2.51 -8.80 -20.96
CA THR A 150 3.37 -9.16 -19.82
C THR A 150 3.19 -8.18 -18.68
N THR A 151 3.16 -8.70 -17.46
CA THR A 151 3.19 -7.88 -16.24
C THR A 151 4.59 -7.90 -15.68
N TYR A 152 5.17 -6.72 -15.55
CA TYR A 152 6.49 -6.50 -14.98
C TYR A 152 6.37 -6.03 -13.53
N LEU A 153 7.32 -6.45 -12.69
CA LEU A 153 7.47 -5.97 -11.33
C LEU A 153 8.52 -4.85 -11.27
N LEU A 154 8.15 -3.71 -10.73
CA LEU A 154 9.07 -2.63 -10.38
C LEU A 154 9.08 -2.45 -8.86
N PRO A 155 10.04 -3.06 -8.14
CA PRO A 155 10.21 -2.87 -6.72
C PRO A 155 11.11 -1.67 -6.44
N LEU A 156 10.61 -0.70 -5.71
CA LEU A 156 11.38 0.42 -5.18
C LEU A 156 11.59 0.22 -3.68
N LYS A 157 12.82 0.35 -3.22
CA LYS A 157 13.21 0.17 -1.82
C LYS A 157 13.64 1.48 -1.20
N ALA A 158 13.15 1.74 0.00
CA ALA A 158 13.63 2.82 0.84
C ALA A 158 14.77 2.33 1.75
N THR A 159 15.82 3.15 1.86
CA THR A 159 16.89 2.99 2.84
C THR A 159 17.03 4.28 3.63
N SER A 160 17.29 4.20 4.92
CA SER A 160 17.54 5.38 5.76
C SER A 160 18.88 5.25 6.46
N SER A 161 19.65 6.34 6.41
CA SER A 161 20.90 6.49 7.19
C SER A 161 20.66 7.14 8.55
N THR A 162 19.43 7.59 8.82
CA THR A 162 19.09 8.25 10.08
C THR A 162 18.92 7.23 11.19
N GLU A 163 19.63 7.43 12.28
CA GLU A 163 19.55 6.58 13.45
C GLU A 163 18.15 6.57 14.09
N GLY A 164 17.70 5.41 14.54
CA GLY A 164 16.40 5.24 15.21
C GLY A 164 15.21 5.05 14.26
N ILE A 165 15.42 5.05 12.95
CA ILE A 165 14.40 4.72 11.96
C ILE A 165 14.49 3.23 11.61
N THR A 166 13.41 2.52 11.79
CA THR A 166 13.31 1.11 11.41
C THR A 166 12.50 0.95 10.14
N LEU A 167 13.04 0.19 9.20
CA LEU A 167 12.36 -0.19 7.98
C LEU A 167 12.04 -1.69 8.07
N SER A 168 10.75 -2.03 8.12
CA SER A 168 10.37 -3.44 8.06
C SER A 168 10.45 -3.94 6.62
N GLU A 169 10.77 -5.21 6.43
CA GLU A 169 10.88 -5.81 5.09
C GLU A 169 9.65 -5.57 4.22
N LYS A 170 8.46 -5.61 4.82
CA LYS A 170 7.19 -5.40 4.10
C LYS A 170 6.85 -3.94 3.81
N ALA A 171 7.39 -3.00 4.60
CA ALA A 171 7.04 -1.59 4.50
C ALA A 171 8.11 -0.74 3.80
N GLN A 172 9.33 -1.26 3.63
CA GLN A 172 10.40 -0.56 2.95
C GLN A 172 10.27 -0.54 1.43
N HIS A 173 9.41 -1.39 0.86
CA HIS A 173 9.20 -1.46 -0.58
C HIS A 173 7.90 -0.78 -1.00
N ALA A 174 7.96 -0.02 -2.09
CA ALA A 174 6.81 0.30 -2.92
C ALA A 174 6.91 -0.53 -4.20
N VAL A 175 5.88 -1.30 -4.49
CA VAL A 175 5.85 -2.25 -5.60
C VAL A 175 4.86 -1.79 -6.66
N TYR A 176 5.32 -1.72 -7.89
CA TYR A 176 4.46 -1.44 -9.03
C TYR A 176 4.35 -2.65 -9.94
N LEU A 177 3.12 -3.08 -10.20
CA LEU A 177 2.80 -4.05 -11.24
C LEU A 177 2.55 -3.28 -12.54
N VAL A 178 3.53 -3.31 -13.44
CA VAL A 178 3.52 -2.52 -14.67
C VAL A 178 3.05 -3.38 -15.83
N LYS A 179 1.94 -2.98 -16.47
CA LYS A 179 1.37 -3.64 -17.66
C LYS A 179 1.58 -2.77 -18.87
N ASP A 180 2.19 -3.32 -19.93
CA ASP A 180 2.30 -2.63 -21.20
C ASP A 180 1.02 -2.79 -22.00
N LEU A 181 0.27 -1.71 -22.14
CA LEU A 181 -0.99 -1.64 -22.87
C LEU A 181 -0.93 -0.68 -24.07
N ARG A 182 0.29 -0.33 -24.54
CA ARG A 182 0.48 0.63 -25.64
C ARG A 182 -0.14 0.16 -26.95
N ALA A 183 -0.01 -1.12 -27.24
CA ALA A 183 -0.60 -1.68 -28.47
C ALA A 183 -2.12 -1.55 -28.50
N GLN A 184 -2.79 -1.63 -27.34
CA GLN A 184 -4.22 -1.34 -27.25
C GLN A 184 -4.52 0.13 -27.57
N GLY A 185 -3.61 1.07 -27.20
CA GLY A 185 -3.73 2.48 -27.58
C GLY A 185 -3.45 2.71 -29.06
N ASP A 186 -2.49 2.00 -29.64
CA ASP A 186 -2.14 2.12 -31.06
C ASP A 186 -3.22 1.55 -32.00
N ALA A 187 -3.98 0.57 -31.53
CA ALA A 187 -5.18 0.09 -32.24
C ALA A 187 -6.19 1.20 -32.52
N TYR A 188 -6.09 2.30 -31.80
CA TYR A 188 -6.99 3.46 -31.96
C TYR A 188 -6.39 4.61 -32.77
N LYS A 189 -5.17 4.49 -33.32
CA LYS A 189 -4.41 5.59 -33.94
C LYS A 189 -4.58 5.72 -35.44
N GLY A 190 -5.49 5.11 -36.10
CA GLY A 190 -5.65 5.28 -37.53
C GLY A 190 -7.01 4.84 -38.07
N PRO A 191 -7.38 5.27 -39.26
CA PRO A 191 -8.64 4.89 -39.83
C PRO A 191 -8.82 3.37 -40.00
N ASP A 192 -7.73 2.65 -40.17
CA ASP A 192 -7.75 1.19 -40.30
C ASP A 192 -7.64 0.46 -38.93
N ALA A 193 -7.24 1.18 -37.90
CA ALA A 193 -7.08 0.67 -36.50
C ALA A 193 -8.36 0.89 -35.66
N VAL A 194 -9.35 1.53 -36.20
CA VAL A 194 -10.58 1.98 -35.52
C VAL A 194 -11.61 0.86 -35.36
N ARG A 195 -11.18 -0.38 -35.32
CA ARG A 195 -12.06 -1.46 -34.91
C ARG A 195 -12.33 -1.33 -33.43
N ASN A 196 -13.53 -1.00 -33.03
CA ASN A 196 -13.98 -0.89 -31.64
C ASN A 196 -13.81 0.47 -30.96
N VAL A 197 -13.53 1.55 -31.68
CA VAL A 197 -13.61 2.90 -31.09
C VAL A 197 -15.03 3.42 -31.20
N CYS A 198 -15.61 3.77 -30.06
CA CYS A 198 -16.85 4.53 -30.01
C CYS A 198 -16.51 6.01 -30.07
N TYR A 199 -16.90 6.67 -31.15
CA TYR A 199 -16.87 8.13 -31.22
C TYR A 199 -18.15 8.69 -30.61
N PHE A 200 -17.99 9.63 -29.72
CA PHE A 200 -19.11 10.39 -29.19
C PHE A 200 -19.12 11.75 -29.88
N GLU A 201 -20.07 11.97 -30.76
CA GLU A 201 -20.34 13.30 -31.26
C GLU A 201 -21.40 13.96 -30.37
N VAL A 202 -21.00 15.02 -29.68
CA VAL A 202 -21.94 15.84 -28.89
C VAL A 202 -22.56 16.84 -29.84
N ASN A 203 -23.85 16.67 -30.14
CA ASN A 203 -24.59 17.61 -30.92
C ASN A 203 -25.13 18.73 -30.02
N ASP A 204 -24.58 19.92 -30.14
CA ASP A 204 -24.92 21.10 -29.35
C ASP A 204 -26.38 21.57 -29.46
N THR A 205 -27.13 21.07 -30.47
CA THR A 205 -28.51 21.48 -30.68
C THR A 205 -29.52 20.69 -29.89
N ASN A 206 -29.15 19.55 -29.33
CA ASN A 206 -30.07 18.74 -28.50
C ASN A 206 -29.26 17.95 -27.43
N PRO A 207 -29.01 18.52 -26.27
CA PRO A 207 -28.18 17.90 -25.24
C PRO A 207 -28.73 16.58 -24.69
N LEU A 208 -29.99 16.23 -24.93
CA LEU A 208 -30.56 14.95 -24.49
C LEU A 208 -30.38 13.84 -25.55
N ASN A 209 -30.13 14.19 -26.79
CA ASN A 209 -29.83 13.25 -27.89
C ASN A 209 -28.37 13.39 -28.36
N ALA A 210 -27.52 13.95 -27.54
CA ALA A 210 -26.19 14.41 -27.91
C ALA A 210 -25.16 13.29 -28.00
N LEU A 211 -25.51 12.04 -27.77
CA LEU A 211 -24.62 10.89 -27.87
C LEU A 211 -25.06 9.99 -29.02
N GLU A 212 -24.50 10.23 -30.17
CA GLU A 212 -24.63 9.29 -31.30
C GLU A 212 -23.40 8.38 -31.28
N PHE A 213 -23.65 7.06 -31.11
CA PHE A 213 -22.59 6.06 -31.16
C PHE A 213 -22.43 5.64 -32.61
N VAL A 214 -21.34 6.02 -33.23
CA VAL A 214 -20.96 5.50 -34.52
C VAL A 214 -19.97 4.36 -34.31
N LEU A 215 -20.43 3.13 -34.46
CA LEU A 215 -19.55 1.97 -34.56
C LEU A 215 -19.09 1.90 -36.03
N LYS A 216 -17.79 2.11 -36.23
CA LYS A 216 -17.17 1.80 -37.53
C LYS A 216 -16.54 0.41 -37.43
N ASP A 217 -17.00 -0.48 -38.29
CA ASP A 217 -16.42 -1.81 -38.55
C ASP A 217 -15.03 -1.69 -39.21
#